data_4b67e39754bcd5e985430399d4fdfb65
#
_entry.id   4b67e39754bcd5e985430399d4fdfb65
#
_cell.length_a   1.000
_cell.length_b   1.000
_cell.length_c   1.000
_cell.angle_alpha   90.00
_cell.angle_beta   90.00
_cell.angle_gamma   90.00
#
_symmetry.space_group_name_H-M   'P 1'
#
loop_
_entity.id
_entity.type
_entity.pdbx_description
1 polymer ?
#
loop_
_entity_poly.entity_id
_entity_poly.type
_entity_poly.pdbx_seq_one_letter_code
_entity_poly.pdbx_strand_id
1 'polypeptide(L)'
;MPINSFAAQQPIRYVALGDSYTIGTGAQPDESWPVLVTSRLRSQGIPIELAGNLGHNGWTSQNLIDGELPLLQALKPDYVTLLIGTNDWVQGVDARLFQQHVEYILGELLKIIPDHGHILIITIPDFSVTPTGRQFSYGRDVTQGIKAFNQILLQLAQRLHIKTIDLYPLSQKMGQDLSLIAPDGLHPSAKGYAQWADLIEPVFQQLLSKP
;
A
#
# COMPACT_ATOMS: atom_id res chain seq x y z
N MET A 1 -30.61 38.55 7.59
CA MET A 1 -30.03 37.36 8.21
C MET A 1 -28.78 37.00 7.40
N PRO A 2 -27.55 36.95 7.96
CA PRO A 2 -26.39 36.52 7.22
C PRO A 2 -26.49 35.01 6.97
N ILE A 3 -26.46 34.62 5.71
CA ILE A 3 -26.32 33.23 5.30
C ILE A 3 -24.87 32.86 5.62
N ASN A 4 -24.64 32.13 6.72
CA ASN A 4 -23.35 31.50 6.97
C ASN A 4 -23.08 30.53 5.81
N SER A 5 -22.30 30.98 4.85
CA SER A 5 -21.65 30.10 3.86
C SER A 5 -20.68 29.20 4.65
N PHE A 6 -21.12 28.00 4.99
CA PHE A 6 -20.18 26.93 5.37
C PHE A 6 -19.31 26.68 4.13
N ALA A 7 -18.11 27.21 4.12
CA ALA A 7 -17.11 26.80 3.14
C ALA A 7 -16.96 25.28 3.29
N ALA A 8 -17.32 24.52 2.27
CA ALA A 8 -17.15 23.08 2.27
C ALA A 8 -15.67 22.79 2.52
N GLN A 9 -15.37 22.07 3.58
CA GLN A 9 -14.00 21.67 3.89
C GLN A 9 -13.45 20.88 2.69
N GLN A 10 -12.30 21.29 2.19
CA GLN A 10 -11.66 20.57 1.09
C GLN A 10 -11.39 19.13 1.50
N PRO A 11 -11.68 18.15 0.65
CA PRO A 11 -11.45 16.77 0.99
C PRO A 11 -9.94 16.49 1.18
N ILE A 12 -9.62 15.66 2.15
CA ILE A 12 -8.28 15.11 2.36
C ILE A 12 -7.90 14.30 1.12
N ARG A 13 -6.79 14.61 0.50
CA ARG A 13 -6.31 13.97 -0.73
C ARG A 13 -5.38 12.80 -0.41
N TYR A 14 -5.86 11.61 -0.67
CA TYR A 14 -5.12 10.37 -0.45
C TYR A 14 -4.60 9.80 -1.77
N VAL A 15 -3.32 9.39 -1.81
CA VAL A 15 -2.71 8.68 -2.94
C VAL A 15 -2.14 7.35 -2.45
N ALA A 16 -2.44 6.27 -3.17
CA ALA A 16 -1.88 4.95 -2.94
C ALA A 16 -0.81 4.64 -3.98
N LEU A 17 0.41 4.31 -3.50
CA LEU A 17 1.57 3.93 -4.31
C LEU A 17 1.85 2.44 -4.17
N GLY A 18 2.27 1.81 -5.27
CA GLY A 18 2.70 0.42 -5.21
C GLY A 18 2.56 -0.39 -6.48
N ASP A 19 2.32 -1.67 -6.31
CA ASP A 19 2.27 -2.65 -7.41
C ASP A 19 0.85 -3.18 -7.67
N SER A 20 0.75 -4.43 -8.17
CA SER A 20 -0.50 -5.12 -8.44
C SER A 20 -1.39 -5.27 -7.20
N TYR A 21 -0.83 -5.38 -6.02
CA TYR A 21 -1.58 -5.44 -4.76
C TYR A 21 -2.26 -4.10 -4.42
N THR A 22 -1.66 -3.00 -4.82
CA THR A 22 -2.21 -1.65 -4.60
C THR A 22 -3.29 -1.31 -5.60
N ILE A 23 -3.06 -1.58 -6.90
CA ILE A 23 -4.11 -1.35 -7.92
C ILE A 23 -5.33 -2.25 -7.74
N GLY A 24 -5.18 -3.40 -7.08
CA GLY A 24 -6.28 -4.32 -6.79
C GLY A 24 -6.44 -5.44 -7.79
N THR A 25 -5.33 -5.90 -8.40
CA THR A 25 -5.36 -7.05 -9.34
C THR A 25 -6.00 -8.26 -8.66
N GLY A 26 -6.89 -8.93 -9.38
CA GLY A 26 -7.67 -10.07 -8.86
C GLY A 26 -9.09 -9.73 -8.41
N ALA A 27 -9.44 -8.44 -8.36
CA ALA A 27 -10.77 -7.94 -8.04
C ALA A 27 -11.19 -6.83 -9.02
N GLN A 28 -12.43 -6.35 -8.91
CA GLN A 28 -12.88 -5.18 -9.68
C GLN A 28 -12.18 -3.91 -9.13
N PRO A 29 -12.05 -2.85 -9.94
CA PRO A 29 -11.36 -1.62 -9.49
C PRO A 29 -11.94 -0.99 -8.22
N ASP A 30 -13.25 -1.06 -8.02
CA ASP A 30 -13.95 -0.56 -6.83
C ASP A 30 -13.85 -1.48 -5.60
N GLU A 31 -13.31 -2.68 -5.77
CA GLU A 31 -13.05 -3.65 -4.71
C GLU A 31 -11.58 -3.65 -4.23
N SER A 32 -10.72 -2.80 -4.81
CA SER A 32 -9.34 -2.63 -4.34
C SER A 32 -9.31 -2.04 -2.93
N TRP A 33 -8.34 -2.45 -2.11
CA TRP A 33 -8.29 -1.99 -0.71
C TRP A 33 -8.18 -0.46 -0.57
N PRO A 34 -7.50 0.32 -1.45
CA PRO A 34 -7.48 1.78 -1.30
C PRO A 34 -8.86 2.40 -1.52
N VAL A 35 -9.64 1.88 -2.47
CA VAL A 35 -11.01 2.32 -2.73
C VAL A 35 -11.92 1.96 -1.57
N LEU A 36 -11.83 0.72 -1.06
CA LEU A 36 -12.64 0.27 0.08
C LEU A 36 -12.37 1.10 1.34
N VAL A 37 -11.10 1.34 1.69
CA VAL A 37 -10.72 2.18 2.84
C VAL A 37 -11.27 3.59 2.67
N THR A 38 -11.08 4.21 1.52
CA THR A 38 -11.58 5.57 1.23
C THR A 38 -13.10 5.63 1.34
N SER A 39 -13.81 4.67 0.74
CA SER A 39 -15.29 4.60 0.78
C SER A 39 -15.83 4.47 2.20
N ARG A 40 -15.20 3.60 3.02
CA ARG A 40 -15.60 3.38 4.41
C ARG A 40 -15.36 4.61 5.28
N LEU A 41 -14.20 5.27 5.17
CA LEU A 41 -13.90 6.51 5.87
C LEU A 41 -14.89 7.64 5.49
N ARG A 42 -15.24 7.73 4.21
CA ARG A 42 -16.28 8.67 3.75
C ARG A 42 -17.65 8.38 4.35
N SER A 43 -18.04 7.11 4.46
CA SER A 43 -19.31 6.70 5.08
C SER A 43 -19.38 7.06 6.57
N GLN A 44 -18.23 7.23 7.22
CA GLN A 44 -18.10 7.69 8.61
C GLN A 44 -18.04 9.21 8.74
N GLY A 45 -18.22 9.95 7.63
CA GLY A 45 -18.24 11.41 7.61
C GLY A 45 -16.86 12.07 7.47
N ILE A 46 -15.81 11.30 7.21
CA ILE A 46 -14.46 11.85 6.98
C ILE A 46 -14.39 12.35 5.52
N PRO A 47 -14.11 13.64 5.28
CA PRO A 47 -14.03 14.20 3.93
C PRO A 47 -12.70 13.82 3.26
N ILE A 48 -12.60 12.58 2.77
CA ILE A 48 -11.41 12.04 2.10
C ILE A 48 -11.73 11.63 0.66
N GLU A 49 -10.80 11.85 -0.25
CA GLU A 49 -10.86 11.35 -1.62
C GLU A 49 -9.60 10.54 -1.98
N LEU A 50 -9.77 9.46 -2.72
CA LEU A 50 -8.65 8.77 -3.38
C LEU A 50 -8.27 9.58 -4.61
N ALA A 51 -7.30 10.49 -4.45
CA ALA A 51 -6.83 11.37 -5.52
C ALA A 51 -6.02 10.60 -6.59
N GLY A 52 -5.49 9.43 -6.23
CA GLY A 52 -4.83 8.51 -7.16
C GLY A 52 -4.57 7.15 -6.55
N ASN A 53 -4.89 6.09 -7.28
CA ASN A 53 -4.35 4.76 -7.07
C ASN A 53 -3.32 4.54 -8.19
N LEU A 54 -2.04 4.70 -7.87
CA LEU A 54 -0.95 4.69 -8.86
C LEU A 54 -0.29 3.31 -9.01
N GLY A 55 -0.78 2.30 -8.29
CA GLY A 55 -0.25 0.95 -8.40
C GLY A 55 -0.29 0.39 -9.82
N HIS A 56 0.74 -0.37 -10.21
CA HIS A 56 0.84 -1.01 -11.50
C HIS A 56 1.29 -2.46 -11.40
N ASN A 57 0.71 -3.30 -12.25
CA ASN A 57 1.06 -4.72 -12.31
C ASN A 57 2.54 -4.93 -12.65
N GLY A 58 3.23 -5.74 -11.83
CA GLY A 58 4.62 -6.14 -12.09
C GLY A 58 5.67 -5.07 -11.75
N TRP A 59 5.26 -3.91 -11.24
CA TRP A 59 6.18 -2.82 -10.94
C TRP A 59 7.04 -3.11 -9.71
N THR A 60 8.32 -2.79 -9.87
CA THR A 60 9.34 -2.77 -8.83
C THR A 60 9.42 -1.39 -8.18
N SER A 61 10.19 -1.28 -7.10
CA SER A 61 10.53 0.01 -6.48
C SER A 61 11.19 0.99 -7.46
N GLN A 62 12.01 0.51 -8.42
CA GLN A 62 12.57 1.37 -9.48
C GLN A 62 11.48 1.89 -10.42
N ASN A 63 10.53 1.04 -10.83
CA ASN A 63 9.43 1.49 -11.68
C ASN A 63 8.54 2.53 -10.98
N LEU A 64 8.31 2.36 -9.66
CA LEU A 64 7.61 3.36 -8.85
C LEU A 64 8.36 4.70 -8.83
N ILE A 65 9.68 4.68 -8.65
CA ILE A 65 10.53 5.88 -8.70
C ILE A 65 10.35 6.61 -10.04
N ASP A 66 10.39 5.87 -11.13
CA ASP A 66 10.38 6.45 -12.48
C ASP A 66 8.97 6.87 -12.93
N GLY A 67 7.91 6.20 -12.45
CA GLY A 67 6.55 6.37 -12.98
C GLY A 67 5.54 6.97 -12.01
N GLU A 68 5.58 6.63 -10.71
CA GLU A 68 4.58 7.10 -9.74
C GLU A 68 5.00 8.39 -9.04
N LEU A 69 6.25 8.48 -8.56
CA LEU A 69 6.73 9.67 -7.84
C LEU A 69 6.57 10.96 -8.63
N PRO A 70 6.85 11.03 -9.96
CA PRO A 70 6.68 12.26 -10.73
C PRO A 70 5.25 12.79 -10.75
N LEU A 71 4.24 11.94 -10.53
CA LEU A 71 2.82 12.33 -10.55
C LEU A 71 2.36 13.01 -9.25
N LEU A 72 3.09 12.82 -8.15
CA LEU A 72 2.65 13.28 -6.82
C LEU A 72 2.50 14.78 -6.71
N GLN A 73 3.40 15.56 -7.35
CA GLN A 73 3.29 17.03 -7.31
C GLN A 73 1.98 17.54 -7.93
N ALA A 74 1.51 16.90 -8.99
CA ALA A 74 0.24 17.25 -9.64
C ALA A 74 -0.97 16.80 -8.81
N LEU A 75 -0.86 15.65 -8.15
CA LEU A 75 -1.93 15.09 -7.31
C LEU A 75 -2.06 15.78 -5.96
N LYS A 76 -1.01 16.46 -5.48
CA LYS A 76 -0.99 17.19 -4.19
C LYS A 76 -1.60 16.37 -3.05
N PRO A 77 -1.03 15.20 -2.72
CA PRO A 77 -1.55 14.37 -1.66
C PRO A 77 -1.35 15.00 -0.27
N ASP A 78 -2.36 14.84 0.59
CA ASP A 78 -2.23 15.06 2.03
C ASP A 78 -1.72 13.81 2.72
N TYR A 79 -2.11 12.62 2.22
CA TYR A 79 -1.71 11.31 2.76
C TYR A 79 -1.28 10.37 1.65
N VAL A 80 -0.28 9.55 1.95
CA VAL A 80 0.23 8.52 1.03
C VAL A 80 0.36 7.18 1.74
N THR A 81 -0.04 6.10 1.06
CA THR A 81 0.35 4.74 1.43
C THR A 81 1.37 4.18 0.44
N LEU A 82 2.29 3.36 0.93
CA LEU A 82 3.33 2.69 0.14
C LEU A 82 3.29 1.18 0.41
N LEU A 83 3.03 0.39 -0.63
CA LEU A 83 3.13 -1.07 -0.63
C LEU A 83 3.89 -1.50 -1.89
N ILE A 84 5.18 -1.79 -1.78
CA ILE A 84 6.07 -2.13 -2.88
C ILE A 84 7.15 -3.12 -2.45
N GLY A 85 7.68 -3.91 -3.38
CA GLY A 85 8.82 -4.79 -3.16
C GLY A 85 8.58 -6.24 -3.53
N THR A 86 7.33 -6.65 -3.79
CA THR A 86 7.02 -8.00 -4.26
C THR A 86 7.77 -8.32 -5.54
N ASN A 87 7.66 -7.45 -6.52
CA ASN A 87 8.28 -7.63 -7.83
C ASN A 87 9.79 -7.42 -7.79
N ASP A 88 10.29 -6.59 -6.89
CA ASP A 88 11.74 -6.48 -6.64
C ASP A 88 12.31 -7.84 -6.25
N TRP A 89 11.67 -8.50 -5.28
CA TRP A 89 12.11 -9.82 -4.87
C TRP A 89 11.99 -10.86 -6.00
N VAL A 90 10.85 -10.88 -6.72
CA VAL A 90 10.60 -11.80 -7.84
C VAL A 90 11.66 -11.62 -8.94
N GLN A 91 11.98 -10.38 -9.30
CA GLN A 91 12.95 -10.05 -10.36
C GLN A 91 14.42 -10.13 -9.90
N GLY A 92 14.67 -10.49 -8.62
CA GLY A 92 16.02 -10.72 -8.10
C GLY A 92 16.78 -9.46 -7.74
N VAL A 93 16.09 -8.36 -7.48
CA VAL A 93 16.69 -7.15 -6.87
C VAL A 93 17.26 -7.54 -5.52
N ASP A 94 18.52 -7.23 -5.28
CA ASP A 94 19.13 -7.53 -3.99
C ASP A 94 18.64 -6.60 -2.88
N ALA A 95 18.72 -7.09 -1.63
CA ALA A 95 18.17 -6.40 -0.47
C ALA A 95 18.76 -4.99 -0.26
N ARG A 96 20.04 -4.79 -0.59
CA ARG A 96 20.72 -3.49 -0.46
C ARG A 96 20.17 -2.49 -1.47
N LEU A 97 20.00 -2.92 -2.72
CA LEU A 97 19.43 -2.06 -3.77
C LEU A 97 17.98 -1.72 -3.47
N PHE A 98 17.18 -2.70 -3.03
CA PHE A 98 15.82 -2.45 -2.57
C PHE A 98 15.78 -1.43 -1.43
N GLN A 99 16.66 -1.57 -0.43
CA GLN A 99 16.76 -0.58 0.65
C GLN A 99 17.06 0.82 0.12
N GLN A 100 18.01 0.96 -0.81
CA GLN A 100 18.36 2.26 -1.41
C GLN A 100 17.17 2.88 -2.16
N HIS A 101 16.41 2.07 -2.91
CA HIS A 101 15.22 2.54 -3.59
C HIS A 101 14.15 3.02 -2.59
N VAL A 102 13.87 2.25 -1.52
CA VAL A 102 12.89 2.65 -0.51
C VAL A 102 13.34 3.92 0.23
N GLU A 103 14.63 4.04 0.58
CA GLU A 103 15.19 5.26 1.17
C GLU A 103 14.99 6.48 0.26
N TYR A 104 15.22 6.31 -1.03
CA TYR A 104 14.98 7.37 -2.02
C TYR A 104 13.50 7.73 -2.12
N ILE A 105 12.61 6.73 -2.23
CA ILE A 105 11.15 6.94 -2.28
C ILE A 105 10.68 7.73 -1.05
N LEU A 106 11.05 7.30 0.15
CA LEU A 106 10.67 7.98 1.38
C LEU A 106 11.24 9.39 1.46
N GLY A 107 12.47 9.60 1.00
CA GLY A 107 13.09 10.92 0.91
C GLY A 107 12.32 11.87 -0.02
N GLU A 108 11.85 11.39 -1.18
CA GLU A 108 11.03 12.19 -2.10
C GLU A 108 9.63 12.45 -1.54
N LEU A 109 9.02 11.44 -0.90
CA LEU A 109 7.72 11.63 -0.22
C LEU A 109 7.79 12.71 0.85
N LEU A 110 8.82 12.71 1.69
CA LEU A 110 9.00 13.69 2.76
C LEU A 110 9.28 15.11 2.28
N LYS A 111 9.71 15.31 1.03
CA LYS A 111 9.79 16.65 0.41
C LYS A 111 8.42 17.21 0.06
N ILE A 112 7.47 16.32 -0.28
CA ILE A 112 6.10 16.69 -0.67
C ILE A 112 5.17 16.73 0.55
N ILE A 113 5.34 15.76 1.46
CA ILE A 113 4.57 15.56 2.68
C ILE A 113 5.53 15.57 3.87
N PRO A 114 5.85 16.75 4.43
CA PRO A 114 6.84 16.84 5.51
C PRO A 114 6.39 16.20 6.83
N ASP A 115 5.08 16.00 7.03
CA ASP A 115 4.58 15.30 8.21
C ASP A 115 4.69 13.78 8.00
N HIS A 116 5.59 13.16 8.76
CA HIS A 116 5.82 11.72 8.73
C HIS A 116 4.57 10.91 9.12
N GLY A 117 3.65 11.50 9.89
CA GLY A 117 2.35 10.90 10.24
C GLY A 117 1.38 10.79 9.07
N HIS A 118 1.65 11.44 7.96
CA HIS A 118 0.84 11.39 6.74
C HIS A 118 1.31 10.34 5.73
N ILE A 119 2.34 9.59 6.06
CA ILE A 119 2.85 8.47 5.27
C ILE A 119 2.59 7.17 6.02
N LEU A 120 2.11 6.14 5.33
CA LEU A 120 1.83 4.83 5.88
C LEU A 120 2.51 3.76 5.02
N ILE A 121 3.43 3.01 5.61
CA ILE A 121 4.07 1.87 4.93
C ILE A 121 3.29 0.60 5.26
N ILE A 122 2.99 -0.19 4.22
CA ILE A 122 2.32 -1.47 4.33
C ILE A 122 3.32 -2.55 3.94
N THR A 123 3.48 -3.58 4.78
CA THR A 123 4.43 -4.67 4.50
C THR A 123 3.97 -5.53 3.33
N ILE A 124 4.92 -6.17 2.66
CA ILE A 124 4.69 -7.07 1.54
C ILE A 124 4.03 -8.35 2.05
N PRO A 125 2.92 -8.82 1.43
CA PRO A 125 2.30 -10.10 1.77
C PRO A 125 3.18 -11.27 1.36
N ASP A 126 3.13 -12.38 2.10
CA ASP A 126 3.78 -13.62 1.69
C ASP A 126 2.94 -14.33 0.61
N PHE A 127 3.33 -14.17 -0.62
CA PHE A 127 2.64 -14.80 -1.72
C PHE A 127 2.98 -16.29 -1.92
N SER A 128 3.97 -16.83 -1.19
CA SER A 128 4.33 -18.26 -1.26
C SER A 128 3.20 -19.18 -0.80
N VAL A 129 2.27 -18.66 -0.01
CA VAL A 129 1.11 -19.40 0.53
C VAL A 129 0.00 -19.59 -0.51
N THR A 130 0.08 -18.87 -1.64
CA THR A 130 -0.95 -18.92 -2.69
C THR A 130 -0.67 -20.04 -3.68
N PRO A 131 -1.69 -20.57 -4.40
CA PRO A 131 -1.53 -21.70 -5.33
C PRO A 131 -0.43 -21.52 -6.38
N THR A 132 -0.35 -20.33 -6.98
CA THR A 132 0.64 -20.02 -8.03
C THR A 132 1.87 -19.30 -7.52
N GLY A 133 1.85 -18.80 -6.29
CA GLY A 133 2.93 -17.96 -5.74
C GLY A 133 4.30 -18.63 -5.75
N ARG A 134 4.36 -19.94 -5.48
CA ARG A 134 5.62 -20.71 -5.50
C ARG A 134 6.26 -20.78 -6.89
N GLN A 135 5.51 -20.57 -7.96
CA GLN A 135 6.06 -20.56 -9.33
C GLN A 135 6.99 -19.38 -9.56
N PHE A 136 6.80 -18.28 -8.79
CA PHE A 136 7.64 -17.10 -8.83
C PHE A 136 8.90 -17.18 -7.94
N SER A 137 9.13 -18.34 -7.29
CA SER A 137 10.30 -18.54 -6.43
C SER A 137 11.61 -18.61 -7.20
N TYR A 138 11.57 -19.19 -8.40
CA TYR A 138 12.78 -19.52 -9.18
C TYR A 138 13.81 -20.29 -8.37
N GLY A 139 13.34 -21.20 -7.49
CA GLY A 139 14.17 -22.00 -6.60
C GLY A 139 14.66 -21.29 -5.33
N ARG A 140 14.23 -20.04 -5.07
CA ARG A 140 14.57 -19.28 -3.87
C ARG A 140 13.48 -19.45 -2.80
N ASP A 141 13.82 -19.22 -1.54
CA ASP A 141 12.85 -19.19 -0.44
C ASP A 141 12.10 -17.86 -0.41
N VAL A 142 10.85 -17.86 -0.92
CA VAL A 142 9.98 -16.68 -0.97
C VAL A 142 9.74 -16.13 0.43
N THR A 143 9.36 -17.00 1.37
CA THR A 143 9.03 -16.61 2.75
C THR A 143 10.18 -15.87 3.41
N GLN A 144 11.40 -16.41 3.31
CA GLN A 144 12.58 -15.77 3.87
C GLN A 144 12.92 -14.44 3.16
N GLY A 145 12.80 -14.43 1.84
CA GLY A 145 13.07 -13.22 1.07
C GLY A 145 12.09 -12.09 1.39
N ILE A 146 10.79 -12.38 1.45
CA ILE A 146 9.76 -11.38 1.81
C ILE A 146 9.95 -10.90 3.25
N LYS A 147 10.28 -11.79 4.20
CA LYS A 147 10.61 -11.37 5.58
C LYS A 147 11.80 -10.41 5.61
N ALA A 148 12.86 -10.69 4.84
CA ALA A 148 14.04 -9.82 4.79
C ALA A 148 13.68 -8.43 4.22
N PHE A 149 12.88 -8.37 3.16
CA PHE A 149 12.42 -7.10 2.58
C PHE A 149 11.50 -6.34 3.54
N ASN A 150 10.56 -7.04 4.19
CA ASN A 150 9.70 -6.43 5.20
C ASN A 150 10.50 -5.88 6.38
N GLN A 151 11.57 -6.56 6.80
CA GLN A 151 12.44 -6.04 7.86
C GLN A 151 13.11 -4.72 7.45
N ILE A 152 13.51 -4.56 6.18
CA ILE A 152 14.02 -3.29 5.65
C ILE A 152 12.96 -2.19 5.77
N LEU A 153 11.73 -2.46 5.30
CA LEU A 153 10.61 -1.52 5.38
C LEU A 153 10.35 -1.07 6.82
N LEU A 154 10.28 -2.03 7.75
CA LEU A 154 10.01 -1.76 9.17
C LEU A 154 11.14 -0.97 9.83
N GLN A 155 12.42 -1.28 9.53
CA GLN A 155 13.57 -0.52 10.05
C GLN A 155 13.60 0.91 9.54
N LEU A 156 13.32 1.13 8.25
CA LEU A 156 13.23 2.46 7.67
C LEU A 156 12.07 3.26 8.27
N ALA A 157 10.91 2.63 8.40
CA ALA A 157 9.75 3.24 9.03
C ALA A 157 10.03 3.65 10.48
N GLN A 158 10.64 2.76 11.26
CA GLN A 158 11.02 3.05 12.65
C GLN A 158 12.00 4.22 12.73
N ARG A 159 13.04 4.23 11.90
CA ARG A 159 14.05 5.30 11.84
C ARG A 159 13.44 6.67 11.51
N LEU A 160 12.44 6.67 10.63
CA LEU A 160 11.75 7.88 10.17
C LEU A 160 10.47 8.19 10.96
N HIS A 161 10.13 7.41 11.98
CA HIS A 161 8.87 7.54 12.75
C HIS A 161 7.61 7.49 11.87
N ILE A 162 7.67 6.75 10.76
CA ILE A 162 6.54 6.50 9.86
C ILE A 162 5.72 5.32 10.40
N LYS A 163 4.40 5.42 10.34
CA LYS A 163 3.49 4.35 10.77
C LYS A 163 3.54 3.18 9.79
N THR A 164 3.41 1.96 10.30
CA THR A 164 3.38 0.74 9.48
C THR A 164 2.14 -0.10 9.74
N ILE A 165 1.72 -0.84 8.72
CA ILE A 165 0.76 -1.93 8.82
C ILE A 165 1.45 -3.21 8.37
N ASP A 166 1.40 -4.24 9.23
CA ASP A 166 1.96 -5.55 8.90
C ASP A 166 0.89 -6.45 8.28
N LEU A 167 0.93 -6.58 6.95
CA LEU A 167 0.07 -7.51 6.20
C LEU A 167 0.56 -8.96 6.23
N TYR A 168 1.82 -9.20 6.64
CA TYR A 168 2.41 -10.53 6.57
C TYR A 168 1.57 -11.58 7.33
N PRO A 169 1.11 -11.35 8.59
CA PRO A 169 0.29 -12.32 9.31
C PRO A 169 -1.06 -12.59 8.64
N LEU A 170 -1.66 -11.56 8.02
CA LEU A 170 -2.93 -11.70 7.31
C LEU A 170 -2.75 -12.53 6.04
N SER A 171 -1.64 -12.34 5.32
CA SER A 171 -1.34 -13.12 4.11
C SER A 171 -1.24 -14.63 4.39
N GLN A 172 -0.78 -15.04 5.57
CA GLN A 172 -0.71 -16.46 5.94
C GLN A 172 -2.10 -17.13 5.98
N LYS A 173 -3.17 -16.39 6.25
CA LYS A 173 -4.55 -16.90 6.24
C LYS A 173 -5.02 -17.23 4.82
N MET A 174 -4.49 -16.57 3.80
CA MET A 174 -4.85 -16.84 2.40
C MET A 174 -4.52 -18.27 1.98
N GLY A 175 -3.45 -18.85 2.52
CA GLY A 175 -3.12 -20.26 2.27
C GLY A 175 -4.09 -21.26 2.91
N GLN A 176 -4.91 -20.81 3.85
CA GLN A 176 -5.89 -21.63 4.58
C GLN A 176 -7.33 -21.44 4.06
N ASP A 177 -7.61 -20.29 3.44
CA ASP A 177 -8.93 -19.96 2.85
C ASP A 177 -8.75 -19.47 1.42
N LEU A 178 -8.89 -20.39 0.46
CA LEU A 178 -8.74 -20.07 -0.96
C LEU A 178 -9.79 -19.08 -1.48
N SER A 179 -10.90 -18.84 -0.75
CA SER A 179 -11.86 -17.80 -1.14
C SER A 179 -11.28 -16.38 -1.02
N LEU A 180 -10.16 -16.22 -0.35
CA LEU A 180 -9.42 -14.96 -0.25
C LEU A 180 -8.49 -14.71 -1.44
N ILE A 181 -8.34 -15.71 -2.33
CA ILE A 181 -7.45 -15.66 -3.48
C ILE A 181 -8.29 -15.56 -4.76
N ALA A 182 -7.86 -14.72 -5.68
CA ALA A 182 -8.48 -14.53 -6.98
C ALA A 182 -8.28 -15.78 -7.88
N PRO A 183 -9.03 -15.89 -9.00
CA PRO A 183 -8.91 -17.02 -9.94
C PRO A 183 -7.50 -17.18 -10.55
N ASP A 184 -6.66 -16.14 -10.53
CA ASP A 184 -5.26 -16.22 -10.99
C ASP A 184 -4.37 -17.07 -10.05
N GLY A 185 -4.89 -17.40 -8.87
CA GLY A 185 -4.18 -18.18 -7.87
C GLY A 185 -3.04 -17.44 -7.16
N LEU A 186 -2.96 -16.12 -7.28
CA LEU A 186 -1.88 -15.30 -6.74
C LEU A 186 -2.40 -14.11 -5.91
N HIS A 187 -3.19 -13.25 -6.54
CA HIS A 187 -3.65 -12.00 -5.92
C HIS A 187 -4.84 -12.23 -4.98
N PRO A 188 -5.10 -11.31 -4.06
CA PRO A 188 -6.32 -11.35 -3.27
C PRO A 188 -7.58 -11.26 -4.15
N SER A 189 -8.62 -11.98 -3.77
CA SER A 189 -9.97 -11.76 -4.30
C SER A 189 -10.57 -10.48 -3.70
N ALA A 190 -11.77 -10.08 -4.15
CA ALA A 190 -12.56 -9.01 -3.52
C ALA A 190 -12.72 -9.23 -2.01
N LYS A 191 -12.98 -10.48 -1.58
CA LYS A 191 -13.05 -10.85 -0.16
C LYS A 191 -11.69 -10.68 0.54
N GLY A 192 -10.60 -11.03 -0.13
CA GLY A 192 -9.23 -10.83 0.38
C GLY A 192 -8.92 -9.35 0.59
N TYR A 193 -9.19 -8.51 -0.40
CA TYR A 193 -8.99 -7.06 -0.28
C TYR A 193 -9.90 -6.41 0.77
N ALA A 194 -11.12 -6.92 0.97
CA ALA A 194 -11.98 -6.46 2.06
C ALA A 194 -11.35 -6.71 3.44
N GLN A 195 -10.70 -7.88 3.66
CA GLN A 195 -9.96 -8.16 4.89
C GLN A 195 -8.71 -7.28 5.05
N TRP A 196 -8.04 -6.91 3.95
CA TRP A 196 -6.96 -5.94 4.00
C TRP A 196 -7.47 -4.58 4.42
N ALA A 197 -8.60 -4.14 3.85
CA ALA A 197 -9.24 -2.89 4.25
C ALA A 197 -9.65 -2.90 5.73
N ASP A 198 -10.15 -4.02 6.28
CA ASP A 198 -10.48 -4.19 7.70
C ASP A 198 -9.27 -3.93 8.62
N LEU A 199 -8.06 -4.30 8.16
CA LEU A 199 -6.81 -4.07 8.90
C LEU A 199 -6.29 -2.64 8.73
N ILE A 200 -6.40 -2.08 7.52
CA ILE A 200 -5.80 -0.79 7.15
C ILE A 200 -6.63 0.39 7.66
N GLU A 201 -7.95 0.32 7.50
CA GLU A 201 -8.87 1.41 7.82
C GLU A 201 -8.72 1.96 9.25
N PRO A 202 -8.71 1.14 10.33
CA PRO A 202 -8.61 1.66 11.69
C PRO A 202 -7.29 2.42 11.94
N VAL A 203 -6.19 1.96 11.32
CA VAL A 203 -4.88 2.62 11.45
C VAL A 203 -4.90 3.94 10.71
N PHE A 204 -5.45 3.96 9.50
CA PHE A 204 -5.55 5.18 8.71
C PHE A 204 -6.47 6.21 9.39
N GLN A 205 -7.61 5.77 9.93
CA GLN A 205 -8.51 6.63 10.71
C GLN A 205 -7.80 7.29 11.91
N GLN A 206 -6.93 6.54 12.60
CA GLN A 206 -6.14 7.11 13.71
C GLN A 206 -5.17 8.20 13.24
N LEU A 207 -4.60 8.09 12.04
CA LEU A 207 -3.74 9.13 11.47
C LEU A 207 -4.54 10.40 11.16
N LEU A 208 -5.74 10.24 10.59
CA LEU A 208 -6.63 11.34 10.24
C LEU A 208 -7.23 12.06 11.46
N SER A 209 -7.23 11.42 12.63
CA SER A 209 -7.82 11.96 13.86
C SER A 209 -6.82 12.74 14.72
N LYS A 210 -5.55 12.79 14.33
CA LYS A 210 -4.53 13.57 15.04
C LYS A 210 -4.60 15.01 14.58
N PRO A 211 -4.64 15.98 15.55
CA PRO A 211 -4.66 17.40 15.23
C PRO A 211 -3.36 17.88 14.63
#